data_47b25913ec995e7899dcbb1117a9215c
#
_entry.id   47b25913ec995e7899dcbb1117a9215c
#
_cell.length_a   1.000
_cell.length_b   1.000
_cell.length_c   1.000
_cell.angle_alpha   90.00
_cell.angle_beta   90.00
_cell.angle_gamma   90.00
#
_symmetry.space_group_name_H-M   'P 1'
#
loop_
_entity.id
_entity.type
_entity.pdbx_description
1 polymer ?
#
loop_
_entity_poly.entity_id
_entity_poly.type
_entity_poly.pdbx_seq_one_letter_code
_entity_poly.pdbx_strand_id
1 'polypeptide(L)'
;MGQKVNPHGLRVGVIKDWDSRWFAGKATFGDTLVEDYKIRDYLMNKRMFNKASGEKTAQSLSRATGIADIQIERAGADKIKIYIHADKVGMLIGPKGAEIEKIRAEVEKLIGKSVSIDVVEIKAPDLNAQLVADSIAMQLEGRVSFRRAMKQAIGRTMKSGAKGIKTMVSGRLGGAEIARSESYHEGTIPLQTLRADIEYGVARANTTYGVIGVKVWIYNGEVLKGEIPANKPARSERNERSDRRRNDRANGAGRNGDRRPPRKPRTEAKKEGGNE
;
A
#
# COMPACT_ATOMS: atom_id res chain seq x y z
N MET A 1 9.34 -2.24 33.50
CA MET A 1 9.62 -2.62 32.11
C MET A 1 9.99 -1.37 31.32
N GLY A 2 11.10 -1.39 30.55
CA GLY A 2 11.52 -0.25 29.74
C GLY A 2 10.61 0.02 28.55
N GLN A 3 10.70 1.23 27.99
CA GLN A 3 9.99 1.62 26.80
C GLN A 3 10.52 0.83 25.58
N LYS A 4 9.62 0.35 24.72
CA LYS A 4 10.00 -0.39 23.51
C LYS A 4 10.18 0.56 22.35
N VAL A 5 11.28 0.40 21.62
CA VAL A 5 11.56 1.16 20.39
C VAL A 5 10.68 0.66 19.26
N ASN A 6 10.38 1.55 18.30
CA ASN A 6 9.67 1.18 17.07
C ASN A 6 10.52 0.15 16.27
N PRO A 7 9.96 -1.03 15.95
CA PRO A 7 10.70 -2.08 15.22
C PRO A 7 11.20 -1.64 13.84
N HIS A 8 10.45 -0.78 13.15
CA HIS A 8 10.85 -0.22 11.87
C HIS A 8 12.09 0.66 12.02
N GLY A 9 12.07 1.62 12.94
CA GLY A 9 13.21 2.52 13.19
C GLY A 9 14.48 1.80 13.62
N LEU A 10 14.36 0.68 14.34
CA LEU A 10 15.53 -0.14 14.71
C LEU A 10 16.19 -0.85 13.51
N ARG A 11 15.43 -1.07 12.44
CA ARG A 11 15.85 -1.85 11.24
C ARG A 11 16.15 -0.99 10.03
N VAL A 12 15.93 0.31 10.10
CA VAL A 12 16.29 1.26 9.04
C VAL A 12 17.79 1.21 8.79
N GLY A 13 18.18 1.10 7.53
CA GLY A 13 19.58 0.97 7.12
C GLY A 13 20.17 -0.45 7.26
N VAL A 14 19.44 -1.40 7.86
CA VAL A 14 19.84 -2.82 7.95
C VAL A 14 19.04 -3.67 6.96
N ILE A 15 17.72 -3.73 7.12
CA ILE A 15 16.81 -4.48 6.25
C ILE A 15 15.63 -3.63 5.71
N LYS A 16 15.34 -2.49 6.33
CA LYS A 16 14.30 -1.55 5.90
C LYS A 16 14.95 -0.30 5.32
N ASP A 17 14.29 0.28 4.34
CA ASP A 17 14.69 1.54 3.73
C ASP A 17 13.87 2.70 4.29
N TRP A 18 14.24 3.93 3.91
CA TRP A 18 13.55 5.15 4.31
C TRP A 18 12.27 5.34 3.50
N ASP A 19 11.23 5.86 4.14
CA ASP A 19 9.97 6.22 3.48
C ASP A 19 10.08 7.53 2.69
N SER A 20 10.99 8.42 3.09
CA SER A 20 11.33 9.64 2.36
C SER A 20 12.74 9.53 1.79
N ARG A 21 12.87 9.60 0.47
CA ARG A 21 14.12 9.42 -0.28
C ARG A 21 14.51 10.72 -0.95
N TRP A 22 15.13 11.59 -0.19
CA TRP A 22 15.66 12.85 -0.70
C TRP A 22 16.81 13.37 0.18
N PHE A 23 17.56 14.30 -0.37
CA PHE A 23 18.61 15.01 0.33
C PHE A 23 18.38 16.52 0.20
N ALA A 24 18.56 17.26 1.29
CA ALA A 24 18.49 18.71 1.32
C ALA A 24 19.62 19.32 2.15
N GLY A 25 20.07 20.49 1.77
CA GLY A 25 21.05 21.26 2.53
C GLY A 25 20.46 21.79 3.85
N LYS A 26 21.33 22.20 4.79
CA LYS A 26 20.93 22.68 6.12
C LYS A 26 19.88 23.82 6.08
N ALA A 27 19.96 24.70 5.09
CA ALA A 27 19.05 25.83 4.98
C ALA A 27 17.62 25.44 4.56
N THR A 28 17.48 24.43 3.69
CA THR A 28 16.20 24.03 3.09
C THR A 28 15.59 22.77 3.70
N PHE A 29 16.32 22.08 4.59
CA PHE A 29 15.89 20.82 5.19
C PHE A 29 14.58 20.95 5.96
N GLY A 30 14.45 22.01 6.79
CA GLY A 30 13.26 22.24 7.61
C GLY A 30 11.99 22.43 6.76
N ASP A 31 12.07 23.24 5.73
CA ASP A 31 10.94 23.53 4.83
C ASP A 31 10.51 22.28 4.08
N THR A 32 11.48 21.52 3.58
CA THR A 32 11.23 20.24 2.89
C THR A 32 10.55 19.21 3.80
N LEU A 33 10.98 19.11 5.06
CA LEU A 33 10.37 18.22 6.04
C LEU A 33 8.92 18.61 6.36
N VAL A 34 8.67 19.92 6.50
CA VAL A 34 7.31 20.45 6.74
C VAL A 34 6.39 20.19 5.55
N GLU A 35 6.91 20.32 4.31
CA GLU A 35 6.15 19.96 3.11
C GLU A 35 5.77 18.47 3.10
N ASP A 36 6.72 17.57 3.40
CA ASP A 36 6.45 16.12 3.47
C ASP A 36 5.42 15.79 4.55
N TYR A 37 5.51 16.45 5.70
CA TYR A 37 4.50 16.27 6.76
C TYR A 37 3.11 16.70 6.30
N LYS A 38 2.98 17.85 5.62
CA LYS A 38 1.70 18.32 5.07
C LYS A 38 1.12 17.36 4.04
N ILE A 39 1.97 16.77 3.18
CA ILE A 39 1.54 15.74 2.21
C ILE A 39 0.96 14.53 2.92
N ARG A 40 1.71 13.98 3.89
CA ARG A 40 1.29 12.79 4.64
C ARG A 40 0.01 13.05 5.43
N ASP A 41 -0.06 14.16 6.14
CA ASP A 41 -1.24 14.55 6.93
C ASP A 41 -2.47 14.72 6.03
N TYR A 42 -2.31 15.38 4.88
CA TYR A 42 -3.38 15.55 3.91
C TYR A 42 -3.89 14.20 3.39
N LEU A 43 -3.01 13.32 2.91
CA LEU A 43 -3.39 12.01 2.35
C LEU A 43 -4.02 11.08 3.40
N MET A 44 -3.54 11.10 4.64
CA MET A 44 -4.05 10.25 5.71
C MET A 44 -5.39 10.76 6.27
N ASN A 45 -5.58 12.06 6.39
CA ASN A 45 -6.74 12.67 7.05
C ASN A 45 -7.80 13.22 6.10
N LYS A 46 -7.53 13.28 4.78
CA LYS A 46 -8.52 13.72 3.79
C LYS A 46 -9.80 12.90 3.93
N ARG A 47 -10.94 13.59 4.08
CA ARG A 47 -12.25 12.94 4.06
C ARG A 47 -12.74 12.79 2.62
N MET A 48 -13.20 11.60 2.27
CA MET A 48 -13.83 11.37 0.97
C MET A 48 -15.15 12.10 0.86
N PHE A 49 -15.41 12.67 -0.30
CA PHE A 49 -16.69 13.27 -0.62
C PHE A 49 -17.62 12.21 -1.23
N ASN A 50 -18.72 11.90 -0.57
CA ASN A 50 -19.70 10.97 -1.12
C ASN A 50 -20.62 11.69 -2.11
N LYS A 51 -20.43 11.40 -3.39
CA LYS A 51 -21.17 12.05 -4.50
C LYS A 51 -22.68 11.77 -4.46
N ALA A 52 -23.09 10.66 -3.86
CA ALA A 52 -24.49 10.25 -3.78
C ALA A 52 -25.27 10.97 -2.67
N SER A 53 -24.63 11.31 -1.53
CA SER A 53 -25.26 11.99 -0.40
C SER A 53 -24.93 13.49 -0.30
N GLY A 54 -23.99 13.99 -1.12
CA GLY A 54 -23.56 15.39 -1.02
C GLY A 54 -22.76 15.74 0.23
N GLU A 55 -22.50 14.77 1.10
CA GLU A 55 -21.83 14.95 2.39
C GLU A 55 -20.42 14.36 2.38
N LYS A 56 -19.54 14.92 3.23
CA LYS A 56 -18.23 14.33 3.49
C LYS A 56 -18.41 13.05 4.29
N THR A 57 -17.93 11.93 3.77
CA THR A 57 -17.99 10.65 4.46
C THR A 57 -17.26 10.74 5.81
N ALA A 58 -17.76 10.07 6.84
CA ALA A 58 -17.13 10.04 8.15
C ALA A 58 -15.74 9.38 8.13
N GLN A 59 -15.45 8.57 7.11
CA GLN A 59 -14.19 7.87 6.97
C GLN A 59 -13.15 8.71 6.22
N SER A 60 -11.89 8.67 6.69
CA SER A 60 -10.76 9.24 5.97
C SER A 60 -10.45 8.46 4.69
N LEU A 61 -9.81 9.12 3.73
CA LEU A 61 -9.34 8.49 2.48
C LEU A 61 -8.48 7.27 2.79
N SER A 62 -7.55 7.39 3.72
CA SER A 62 -6.66 6.32 4.14
C SER A 62 -7.41 5.06 4.59
N ARG A 63 -8.42 5.20 5.43
CA ARG A 63 -9.21 4.05 5.90
C ARG A 63 -10.12 3.44 4.84
N ALA A 64 -10.66 4.25 3.95
CA ALA A 64 -11.55 3.78 2.89
C ALA A 64 -10.80 3.01 1.81
N THR A 65 -9.62 3.49 1.42
CA THR A 65 -8.78 2.91 0.36
C THR A 65 -7.74 1.93 0.90
N GLY A 66 -7.51 1.91 2.23
CA GLY A 66 -6.48 1.08 2.85
C GLY A 66 -5.08 1.54 2.48
N ILE A 67 -4.73 2.81 2.74
CA ILE A 67 -3.37 3.30 2.55
C ILE A 67 -2.51 2.74 3.69
N ALA A 68 -1.50 1.96 3.34
CA ALA A 68 -0.57 1.39 4.30
C ALA A 68 0.66 2.27 4.50
N ASP A 69 1.23 2.78 3.40
CA ASP A 69 2.47 3.55 3.42
C ASP A 69 2.50 4.59 2.30
N ILE A 70 3.23 5.68 2.53
CA ILE A 70 3.42 6.79 1.59
C ILE A 70 4.92 7.03 1.47
N GLN A 71 5.49 6.77 0.31
CA GLN A 71 6.88 7.03 0.01
C GLN A 71 7.01 8.31 -0.82
N ILE A 72 7.96 9.16 -0.45
CA ILE A 72 8.18 10.46 -1.10
C ILE A 72 9.59 10.50 -1.64
N GLU A 73 9.71 10.71 -2.94
CA GLU A 73 10.97 10.93 -3.64
C GLU A 73 11.00 12.36 -4.21
N ARG A 74 12.14 13.01 -4.13
CA ARG A 74 12.33 14.34 -4.70
C ARG A 74 13.44 14.32 -5.74
N ALA A 75 13.10 14.70 -6.96
CA ALA A 75 14.04 14.87 -8.06
C ALA A 75 14.32 16.37 -8.25
N GLY A 76 15.27 16.90 -7.48
CA GLY A 76 15.54 18.33 -7.44
C GLY A 76 14.61 19.13 -6.53
N ALA A 77 14.57 20.44 -6.70
CA ALA A 77 13.81 21.35 -5.84
C ALA A 77 12.29 21.33 -6.11
N ASP A 78 11.87 21.13 -7.38
CA ASP A 78 10.51 21.42 -7.82
C ASP A 78 9.68 20.20 -8.20
N LYS A 79 10.29 19.01 -8.30
CA LYS A 79 9.59 17.79 -8.70
C LYS A 79 9.49 16.82 -7.55
N ILE A 80 8.26 16.51 -7.13
CA ILE A 80 7.96 15.59 -6.04
C ILE A 80 7.26 14.37 -6.63
N LYS A 81 7.74 13.19 -6.30
CA LYS A 81 7.10 11.93 -6.68
C LYS A 81 6.62 11.21 -5.42
N ILE A 82 5.35 10.87 -5.40
CA ILE A 82 4.69 10.24 -4.27
C ILE A 82 4.23 8.84 -4.70
N TYR A 83 4.68 7.82 -3.98
CA TYR A 83 4.17 6.46 -4.13
C TYR A 83 3.22 6.16 -2.98
N ILE A 84 1.99 5.80 -3.31
CA ILE A 84 0.96 5.44 -2.34
C ILE A 84 0.75 3.93 -2.41
N HIS A 85 1.11 3.24 -1.34
CA HIS A 85 0.86 1.81 -1.19
C HIS A 85 -0.54 1.61 -0.61
N ALA A 86 -1.45 1.04 -1.39
CA ALA A 86 -2.84 0.87 -0.99
C ALA A 86 -3.38 -0.53 -1.33
N ASP A 87 -4.38 -0.98 -0.54
CA ASP A 87 -5.11 -2.22 -0.77
C ASP A 87 -6.13 -2.04 -1.90
N LYS A 88 -6.98 -1.01 -1.80
CA LYS A 88 -8.08 -0.75 -2.76
C LYS A 88 -7.71 0.34 -3.76
N VAL A 89 -6.79 0.03 -4.65
CA VAL A 89 -6.27 0.96 -5.67
C VAL A 89 -7.38 1.55 -6.55
N GLY A 90 -8.39 0.74 -6.91
CA GLY A 90 -9.51 1.21 -7.74
C GLY A 90 -10.29 2.38 -7.15
N MET A 91 -10.45 2.43 -5.82
CA MET A 91 -11.12 3.55 -5.14
C MET A 91 -10.26 4.80 -5.10
N LEU A 92 -8.93 4.66 -5.07
CA LEU A 92 -8.00 5.78 -5.04
C LEU A 92 -7.87 6.43 -6.43
N ILE A 93 -7.81 5.61 -7.47
CA ILE A 93 -7.73 6.08 -8.87
C ILE A 93 -9.09 6.68 -9.30
N GLY A 94 -10.20 6.04 -8.89
CA GLY A 94 -11.54 6.43 -9.27
C GLY A 94 -11.88 6.16 -10.74
N PRO A 95 -13.11 6.49 -11.17
CA PRO A 95 -13.53 6.29 -12.56
C PRO A 95 -12.69 7.15 -13.50
N LYS A 96 -12.06 6.51 -14.50
CA LYS A 96 -11.20 7.16 -15.51
C LYS A 96 -10.02 7.99 -14.94
N GLY A 97 -9.60 7.74 -13.71
CA GLY A 97 -8.51 8.49 -13.08
C GLY A 97 -8.90 9.85 -12.47
N ALA A 98 -10.17 10.18 -12.40
CA ALA A 98 -10.63 11.51 -11.97
C ALA A 98 -10.31 11.82 -10.48
N GLU A 99 -10.30 10.81 -9.60
CA GLU A 99 -10.02 11.04 -8.18
C GLU A 99 -8.53 11.27 -7.91
N ILE A 100 -7.65 10.53 -8.58
CA ILE A 100 -6.21 10.73 -8.43
C ILE A 100 -5.76 12.11 -8.97
N GLU A 101 -6.37 12.58 -10.07
CA GLU A 101 -6.07 13.91 -10.61
C GLU A 101 -6.53 15.02 -9.66
N LYS A 102 -7.66 14.87 -8.99
CA LYS A 102 -8.11 15.81 -7.94
C LYS A 102 -7.15 15.82 -6.76
N ILE A 103 -6.74 14.64 -6.28
CA ILE A 103 -5.78 14.54 -5.18
C ILE A 103 -4.47 15.23 -5.57
N ARG A 104 -3.98 14.99 -6.79
CA ARG A 104 -2.80 15.64 -7.33
C ARG A 104 -2.93 17.15 -7.33
N ALA A 105 -4.00 17.70 -7.90
CA ALA A 105 -4.23 19.13 -7.97
C ALA A 105 -4.36 19.80 -6.59
N GLU A 106 -4.95 19.11 -5.62
CA GLU A 106 -5.05 19.60 -4.25
C GLU A 106 -3.69 19.59 -3.54
N VAL A 107 -2.88 18.54 -3.73
CA VAL A 107 -1.51 18.47 -3.18
C VAL A 107 -0.61 19.51 -3.84
N GLU A 108 -0.69 19.71 -5.15
CA GLU A 108 0.04 20.77 -5.87
C GLU A 108 -0.30 22.18 -5.34
N LYS A 109 -1.59 22.43 -5.03
CA LYS A 109 -2.03 23.71 -4.41
C LYS A 109 -1.46 23.90 -3.00
N LEU A 110 -1.34 22.82 -2.22
CA LEU A 110 -0.81 22.89 -0.84
C LEU A 110 0.68 23.21 -0.79
N ILE A 111 1.44 22.76 -1.78
CA ILE A 111 2.91 22.82 -1.77
C ILE A 111 3.42 23.89 -2.72
N GLY A 112 2.69 24.21 -3.80
CA GLY A 112 3.12 25.12 -4.86
C GLY A 112 4.18 24.53 -5.80
N LYS A 113 4.36 23.19 -5.82
CA LYS A 113 5.33 22.46 -6.64
C LYS A 113 4.66 21.39 -7.46
N SER A 114 5.29 20.96 -8.56
CA SER A 114 4.79 19.89 -9.41
C SER A 114 4.87 18.53 -8.71
N VAL A 115 3.74 17.79 -8.69
CA VAL A 115 3.62 16.51 -8.00
C VAL A 115 3.22 15.41 -8.99
N SER A 116 3.90 14.27 -8.94
CA SER A 116 3.48 13.03 -9.60
C SER A 116 3.05 12.02 -8.55
N ILE A 117 1.91 11.38 -8.73
CA ILE A 117 1.39 10.37 -7.82
C ILE A 117 1.32 9.04 -8.54
N ASP A 118 2.02 8.04 -8.00
CA ASP A 118 2.00 6.66 -8.46
C ASP A 118 1.35 5.80 -7.37
N VAL A 119 0.40 4.94 -7.75
CA VAL A 119 -0.28 4.03 -6.82
C VAL A 119 0.25 2.62 -6.99
N VAL A 120 0.63 2.01 -5.87
CA VAL A 120 1.16 0.65 -5.80
C VAL A 120 0.19 -0.23 -5.04
N GLU A 121 -0.23 -1.33 -5.66
CA GLU A 121 -1.15 -2.29 -5.05
C GLU A 121 -0.43 -3.21 -4.06
N ILE A 122 -1.04 -3.41 -2.89
CA ILE A 122 -0.59 -4.36 -1.88
C ILE A 122 -1.28 -5.70 -2.12
N LYS A 123 -0.53 -6.72 -2.56
CA LYS A 123 -1.06 -8.05 -2.90
C LYS A 123 -1.59 -8.82 -1.69
N ALA A 124 -1.04 -8.59 -0.50
CA ALA A 124 -1.41 -9.31 0.72
C ALA A 124 -1.68 -8.32 1.87
N PRO A 125 -2.89 -7.74 1.96
CA PRO A 125 -3.23 -6.74 2.98
C PRO A 125 -3.17 -7.30 4.42
N ASP A 126 -3.48 -8.57 4.60
CA ASP A 126 -3.43 -9.23 5.91
C ASP A 126 -1.99 -9.45 6.45
N LEU A 127 -0.97 -9.31 5.61
CA LEU A 127 0.44 -9.33 6.04
C LEU A 127 0.97 -7.93 6.38
N ASN A 128 0.25 -6.87 6.02
CA ASN A 128 0.65 -5.50 6.33
C ASN A 128 0.12 -5.07 7.69
N ALA A 129 1.02 -4.71 8.60
CA ALA A 129 0.68 -4.39 9.99
C ALA A 129 -0.21 -3.14 10.14
N GLN A 130 -0.06 -2.13 9.26
CA GLN A 130 -0.87 -0.92 9.30
C GLN A 130 -2.31 -1.20 8.91
N LEU A 131 -2.54 -1.96 7.82
CA LEU A 131 -3.88 -2.33 7.37
C LEU A 131 -4.61 -3.21 8.38
N VAL A 132 -3.90 -4.13 9.02
CA VAL A 132 -4.45 -4.97 10.08
C VAL A 132 -4.83 -4.12 11.30
N ALA A 133 -3.98 -3.14 11.69
CA ALA A 133 -4.29 -2.23 12.79
C ALA A 133 -5.54 -1.38 12.50
N ASP A 134 -5.64 -0.83 11.29
CA ASP A 134 -6.81 -0.05 10.85
C ASP A 134 -8.08 -0.91 10.77
N SER A 135 -7.97 -2.17 10.33
CA SER A 135 -9.10 -3.11 10.35
C SER A 135 -9.61 -3.40 11.76
N ILE A 136 -8.71 -3.58 12.73
CA ILE A 136 -9.08 -3.74 14.15
C ILE A 136 -9.74 -2.47 14.67
N ALA A 137 -9.17 -1.28 14.37
CA ALA A 137 -9.72 0.00 14.81
C ALA A 137 -11.14 0.23 14.27
N MET A 138 -11.39 -0.05 12.99
CA MET A 138 -12.73 0.04 12.39
C MET A 138 -13.74 -0.90 13.05
N GLN A 139 -13.33 -2.14 13.38
CA GLN A 139 -14.20 -3.07 14.11
C GLN A 139 -14.54 -2.59 15.51
N LEU A 140 -13.59 -1.96 16.21
CA LEU A 140 -13.83 -1.37 17.55
C LEU A 140 -14.78 -0.17 17.48
N GLU A 141 -14.66 0.68 16.48
CA GLU A 141 -15.60 1.78 16.21
C GLU A 141 -16.99 1.25 15.87
N GLY A 142 -17.08 0.11 15.18
CA GLY A 142 -18.30 -0.64 14.89
C GLY A 142 -18.87 -1.42 16.10
N ARG A 143 -18.37 -1.16 17.32
CA ARG A 143 -18.82 -1.79 18.60
C ARG A 143 -18.64 -3.31 18.64
N VAL A 144 -17.71 -3.87 17.87
CA VAL A 144 -17.32 -5.27 17.98
C VAL A 144 -16.48 -5.47 19.24
N SER A 145 -16.68 -6.59 19.94
CA SER A 145 -15.85 -6.92 21.11
C SER A 145 -14.37 -6.97 20.73
N PHE A 146 -13.54 -6.26 21.49
CA PHE A 146 -12.09 -6.16 21.24
C PHE A 146 -11.40 -7.52 21.21
N ARG A 147 -11.84 -8.49 22.03
CA ARG A 147 -11.32 -9.85 22.02
C ARG A 147 -11.60 -10.57 20.70
N ARG A 148 -12.81 -10.40 20.17
CA ARG A 148 -13.20 -10.98 18.88
C ARG A 148 -12.42 -10.34 17.74
N ALA A 149 -12.32 -9.02 17.71
CA ALA A 149 -11.60 -8.27 16.70
C ALA A 149 -10.12 -8.70 16.63
N MET A 150 -9.43 -8.76 17.78
CA MET A 150 -8.03 -9.17 17.85
C MET A 150 -7.83 -10.63 17.40
N LYS A 151 -8.63 -11.58 17.92
CA LYS A 151 -8.51 -12.99 17.54
C LYS A 151 -8.80 -13.23 16.05
N GLN A 152 -9.78 -12.54 15.50
CA GLN A 152 -10.11 -12.62 14.07
C GLN A 152 -8.97 -12.09 13.21
N ALA A 153 -8.35 -10.97 13.58
CA ALA A 153 -7.20 -10.42 12.88
C ALA A 153 -6.01 -11.38 12.92
N ILE A 154 -5.67 -11.91 14.10
CA ILE A 154 -4.60 -12.89 14.29
C ILE A 154 -4.82 -14.12 13.38
N GLY A 155 -6.03 -14.71 13.42
CA GLY A 155 -6.34 -15.88 12.60
C GLY A 155 -6.23 -15.63 11.09
N ARG A 156 -6.59 -14.42 10.59
CA ARG A 156 -6.43 -14.06 9.18
C ARG A 156 -4.95 -13.92 8.80
N THR A 157 -4.19 -13.18 9.58
CA THR A 157 -2.76 -12.97 9.33
C THR A 157 -1.96 -14.27 9.35
N MET A 158 -2.24 -15.17 10.30
CA MET A 158 -1.59 -16.48 10.34
C MET A 158 -1.95 -17.36 9.14
N LYS A 159 -3.20 -17.30 8.68
CA LYS A 159 -3.63 -18.00 7.45
C LYS A 159 -2.96 -17.44 6.18
N SER A 160 -2.66 -16.14 6.16
CA SER A 160 -1.94 -15.48 5.06
C SER A 160 -0.44 -15.79 5.02
N GLY A 161 0.08 -16.55 6.00
CA GLY A 161 1.45 -17.07 6.00
C GLY A 161 2.44 -16.28 6.87
N ALA A 162 1.98 -15.40 7.77
CA ALA A 162 2.86 -14.79 8.76
C ALA A 162 3.45 -15.85 9.71
N LYS A 163 4.71 -15.68 10.11
CA LYS A 163 5.37 -16.56 11.09
C LYS A 163 5.02 -16.22 12.53
N GLY A 164 4.48 -15.04 12.75
CA GLY A 164 3.98 -14.61 14.05
C GLY A 164 3.33 -13.25 14.00
N ILE A 165 2.37 -13.06 14.89
CA ILE A 165 1.66 -11.78 15.07
C ILE A 165 1.46 -11.49 16.55
N LYS A 166 1.57 -10.20 16.90
CA LYS A 166 1.18 -9.66 18.20
C LYS A 166 0.28 -8.47 17.99
N THR A 167 -0.86 -8.49 18.63
CA THR A 167 -1.78 -7.35 18.70
C THR A 167 -1.88 -6.84 20.13
N MET A 168 -1.95 -5.53 20.29
CA MET A 168 -2.13 -4.88 21.59
C MET A 168 -3.17 -3.77 21.45
N VAL A 169 -4.12 -3.77 22.34
CA VAL A 169 -5.16 -2.74 22.39
C VAL A 169 -5.13 -2.10 23.78
N SER A 170 -5.15 -0.78 23.83
CA SER A 170 -5.03 0.01 25.06
C SER A 170 -6.05 1.13 25.11
N GLY A 171 -6.66 1.33 26.27
CA GLY A 171 -7.68 2.36 26.51
C GLY A 171 -8.81 1.84 27.37
N ARG A 172 -9.98 2.50 27.29
CA ARG A 172 -11.22 2.10 28.00
C ARG A 172 -11.90 0.95 27.26
N LEU A 173 -11.36 -0.25 27.43
CA LEU A 173 -11.82 -1.44 26.72
C LEU A 173 -13.24 -1.85 27.17
N GLY A 174 -14.16 -1.93 26.22
CA GLY A 174 -15.57 -2.24 26.51
C GLY A 174 -16.32 -1.17 27.28
N GLY A 175 -15.81 0.07 27.35
CA GLY A 175 -16.44 1.17 28.07
C GLY A 175 -16.08 1.23 29.59
N ALA A 176 -15.12 0.42 30.04
CA ALA A 176 -14.66 0.45 31.42
C ALA A 176 -14.12 1.84 31.82
N GLU A 177 -14.36 2.29 33.06
CA GLU A 177 -13.85 3.58 33.53
C GLU A 177 -12.34 3.61 33.59
N ILE A 178 -11.72 2.53 34.06
CA ILE A 178 -10.28 2.42 34.17
C ILE A 178 -9.73 1.85 32.89
N ALA A 179 -8.79 2.59 32.27
CA ALA A 179 -8.10 2.14 31.06
C ALA A 179 -7.17 0.96 31.39
N ARG A 180 -7.15 0.00 30.48
CA ARG A 180 -6.22 -1.14 30.57
C ARG A 180 -5.68 -1.49 29.19
N SER A 181 -4.60 -2.28 29.17
CA SER A 181 -3.99 -2.79 27.95
C SER A 181 -4.12 -4.31 27.92
N GLU A 182 -4.64 -4.84 26.82
CA GLU A 182 -4.66 -6.28 26.58
C GLU A 182 -3.86 -6.61 25.31
N SER A 183 -3.09 -7.69 25.34
CA SER A 183 -2.30 -8.13 24.19
C SER A 183 -2.49 -9.63 23.97
N TYR A 184 -2.63 -10.00 22.70
CA TYR A 184 -2.63 -11.39 22.24
C TYR A 184 -1.50 -11.58 21.22
N HIS A 185 -0.91 -12.76 21.21
CA HIS A 185 0.14 -13.11 20.26
C HIS A 185 0.00 -14.57 19.85
N GLU A 186 0.45 -14.84 18.64
CA GLU A 186 0.54 -16.20 18.08
C GLU A 186 1.83 -16.31 17.25
N GLY A 187 2.47 -17.45 17.32
CA GLY A 187 3.78 -17.65 16.67
C GLY A 187 4.94 -16.97 17.40
N THR A 188 6.03 -16.74 16.68
CA THR A 188 7.27 -16.14 17.22
C THR A 188 7.43 -14.70 16.74
N ILE A 189 7.89 -13.80 17.62
CA ILE A 189 8.15 -12.40 17.27
C ILE A 189 9.47 -11.95 17.90
N PRO A 190 10.59 -12.18 17.20
CA PRO A 190 11.92 -11.86 17.72
C PRO A 190 12.23 -10.37 17.57
N LEU A 191 11.74 -9.53 18.46
CA LEU A 191 11.85 -8.06 18.36
C LEU A 191 13.31 -7.57 18.40
N GLN A 192 14.21 -8.28 19.08
CA GLN A 192 15.62 -7.90 19.21
C GLN A 192 16.48 -8.34 18.02
N THR A 193 16.03 -9.32 17.24
CA THR A 193 16.77 -9.83 16.08
C THR A 193 16.66 -8.83 14.92
N LEU A 194 17.75 -8.18 14.53
CA LEU A 194 17.77 -7.16 13.48
C LEU A 194 17.45 -7.71 12.09
N ARG A 195 17.85 -8.97 11.81
CA ARG A 195 17.55 -9.65 10.54
C ARG A 195 16.11 -10.11 10.38
N ALA A 196 15.30 -10.05 11.47
CA ALA A 196 13.88 -10.39 11.42
C ALA A 196 13.09 -9.28 10.74
N ASP A 197 12.33 -9.60 9.68
CA ASP A 197 11.41 -8.67 9.03
C ASP A 197 10.14 -8.54 9.87
N ILE A 198 10.06 -7.45 10.64
CA ILE A 198 8.92 -7.14 11.49
C ILE A 198 8.28 -5.85 11.01
N GLU A 199 7.03 -5.96 10.60
CA GLU A 199 6.19 -4.81 10.30
C GLU A 199 5.47 -4.33 11.56
N TYR A 200 5.28 -3.02 11.66
CA TYR A 200 4.65 -2.38 12.79
C TYR A 200 3.58 -1.40 12.31
N GLY A 201 2.36 -1.55 12.82
CA GLY A 201 1.25 -0.67 12.53
C GLY A 201 0.63 -0.09 13.79
N VAL A 202 0.17 1.15 13.70
CA VAL A 202 -0.52 1.87 14.79
C VAL A 202 -1.81 2.47 14.24
N ALA A 203 -2.92 2.22 14.94
CA ALA A 203 -4.19 2.82 14.62
C ALA A 203 -4.88 3.38 15.88
N ARG A 204 -5.78 4.33 15.67
CA ARG A 204 -6.62 4.91 16.71
C ARG A 204 -8.09 4.62 16.40
N ALA A 205 -8.80 4.00 17.32
CA ALA A 205 -10.24 3.80 17.23
C ALA A 205 -10.95 4.86 18.08
N ASN A 206 -11.76 5.69 17.43
CA ASN A 206 -12.56 6.73 18.12
C ASN A 206 -13.88 6.11 18.54
N THR A 207 -14.02 5.83 19.83
CA THR A 207 -15.23 5.27 20.41
C THR A 207 -16.01 6.33 21.19
N THR A 208 -17.26 6.04 21.53
CA THR A 208 -18.10 6.94 22.35
C THR A 208 -17.52 7.20 23.75
N TYR A 209 -16.69 6.29 24.24
CA TYR A 209 -16.06 6.39 25.58
C TYR A 209 -14.63 6.95 25.54
N GLY A 210 -14.13 7.32 24.37
CA GLY A 210 -12.78 7.84 24.18
C GLY A 210 -12.01 7.11 23.08
N VAL A 211 -10.72 7.42 22.98
CA VAL A 211 -9.84 6.84 21.94
C VAL A 211 -9.17 5.58 22.47
N ILE A 212 -9.24 4.52 21.68
CA ILE A 212 -8.54 3.25 21.94
C ILE A 212 -7.36 3.16 20.98
N GLY A 213 -6.15 2.97 21.52
CA GLY A 213 -4.94 2.76 20.73
C GLY A 213 -4.77 1.29 20.35
N VAL A 214 -4.52 1.01 19.09
CA VAL A 214 -4.23 -0.32 18.55
C VAL A 214 -2.79 -0.35 18.06
N LYS A 215 -2.03 -1.37 18.43
CA LYS A 215 -0.67 -1.62 17.97
C LYS A 215 -0.57 -3.06 17.47
N VAL A 216 0.01 -3.24 16.29
CA VAL A 216 0.18 -4.55 15.65
C VAL A 216 1.63 -4.75 15.25
N TRP A 217 2.17 -5.92 15.49
CA TRP A 217 3.48 -6.39 15.04
C TRP A 217 3.27 -7.66 14.25
N ILE A 218 3.78 -7.74 13.04
CA ILE A 218 3.72 -8.92 12.18
C ILE A 218 5.14 -9.32 11.82
N TYR A 219 5.45 -10.58 12.04
CA TYR A 219 6.72 -11.17 11.68
C TYR A 219 6.58 -12.00 10.41
N ASN A 220 7.23 -11.56 9.33
CA ASN A 220 7.18 -12.20 8.02
C ASN A 220 8.28 -13.25 7.83
N GLY A 221 9.39 -13.14 8.56
CA GLY A 221 10.52 -14.08 8.49
C GLY A 221 11.85 -13.38 8.66
N GLU A 222 12.93 -14.13 8.47
CA GLU A 222 14.29 -13.58 8.50
C GLU A 222 14.76 -13.23 7.10
N VAL A 223 15.44 -12.08 7.00
CA VAL A 223 16.10 -11.60 5.77
C VAL A 223 17.61 -11.81 5.96
N LEU A 224 18.21 -12.67 5.16
CA LEU A 224 19.64 -12.92 5.18
C LEU A 224 20.39 -11.89 4.33
N LYS A 225 21.71 -11.78 4.54
CA LYS A 225 22.56 -10.87 3.73
C LYS A 225 22.43 -11.18 2.24
N GLY A 226 22.11 -10.15 1.44
CA GLY A 226 21.89 -10.26 0.00
C GLY A 226 20.43 -10.33 -0.42
N GLU A 227 19.53 -10.65 0.48
CA GLU A 227 18.08 -10.64 0.28
C GLU A 227 17.48 -9.38 0.89
N ILE A 228 17.95 -8.20 0.51
CA ILE A 228 17.22 -6.97 0.88
C ILE A 228 15.87 -7.09 0.17
N PRO A 229 14.75 -7.24 0.91
CA PRO A 229 13.45 -7.24 0.29
C PRO A 229 13.38 -5.92 -0.48
N ALA A 230 13.34 -6.05 -1.81
CA ALA A 230 13.33 -4.90 -2.68
C ALA A 230 12.01 -4.17 -2.41
N ASN A 231 12.05 -3.20 -1.53
CA ASN A 231 11.03 -2.14 -1.47
C ASN A 231 11.25 -1.19 -2.66
N LYS A 232 11.68 -1.80 -3.80
CA LYS A 232 11.65 -1.15 -5.09
C LYS A 232 10.16 -1.02 -5.40
N PRO A 233 9.66 0.20 -5.68
CA PRO A 233 8.35 0.33 -6.30
C PRO A 233 8.38 -0.65 -7.45
N ALA A 234 7.42 -1.58 -7.47
CA ALA A 234 7.33 -2.56 -8.54
C ALA A 234 7.20 -1.76 -9.83
N ARG A 235 8.33 -1.53 -10.47
CA ARG A 235 8.40 -0.99 -11.83
C ARG A 235 7.53 -1.95 -12.61
N SER A 236 6.35 -1.49 -12.95
CA SER A 236 5.25 -2.32 -13.38
C SER A 236 5.80 -3.29 -14.43
N GLU A 237 5.81 -4.58 -14.15
CA GLU A 237 6.19 -5.65 -15.09
C GLU A 237 5.44 -5.51 -16.44
N ARG A 238 4.34 -4.75 -16.39
CA ARG A 238 3.54 -4.33 -17.53
C ARG A 238 4.30 -3.38 -18.46
N ASN A 239 5.16 -2.49 -17.95
CA ASN A 239 5.99 -1.59 -18.77
C ASN A 239 7.20 -2.34 -19.35
N GLU A 240 7.82 -3.29 -18.62
CA GLU A 240 8.91 -4.10 -19.18
C GLU A 240 8.41 -5.04 -20.26
N ARG A 241 7.21 -5.60 -20.16
CA ARG A 241 6.60 -6.41 -21.22
C ARG A 241 6.20 -5.57 -22.44
N SER A 242 5.79 -4.30 -22.23
CA SER A 242 5.47 -3.40 -23.33
C SER A 242 6.73 -2.89 -24.04
N ASP A 243 7.80 -2.62 -23.31
CA ASP A 243 9.08 -2.19 -23.86
C ASP A 243 9.83 -3.34 -24.54
N ARG A 244 9.76 -4.57 -24.01
CA ARG A 244 10.27 -5.77 -24.71
C ARG A 244 9.51 -6.01 -26.03
N ARG A 245 8.17 -5.91 -26.03
CA ARG A 245 7.37 -6.05 -27.24
C ARG A 245 7.60 -4.93 -28.27
N ARG A 246 7.92 -3.70 -27.83
CA ARG A 246 8.31 -2.59 -28.70
C ARG A 246 9.71 -2.82 -29.30
N ASN A 247 10.66 -3.26 -28.49
CA ASN A 247 12.03 -3.58 -28.95
C ASN A 247 12.06 -4.78 -29.90
N ASP A 248 11.27 -5.83 -29.61
CA ASP A 248 11.15 -6.99 -30.50
C ASP A 248 10.49 -6.63 -31.85
N ARG A 249 9.53 -5.70 -31.87
CA ARG A 249 8.95 -5.16 -33.09
C ARG A 249 9.91 -4.25 -33.86
N ALA A 250 10.75 -3.49 -33.21
CA ALA A 250 11.75 -2.63 -33.83
C ALA A 250 12.90 -3.46 -34.43
N ASN A 251 13.31 -4.54 -33.75
CA ASN A 251 14.36 -5.46 -34.26
C ASN A 251 13.83 -6.49 -35.26
N GLY A 252 12.52 -6.77 -35.29
CA GLY A 252 11.88 -7.70 -36.24
C GLY A 252 11.55 -7.08 -37.59
N ALA A 253 11.52 -5.76 -37.72
CA ALA A 253 11.20 -5.06 -38.96
C ALA A 253 12.37 -5.00 -39.96
N GLY A 254 13.59 -5.49 -39.61
CA GLY A 254 14.79 -5.44 -40.44
C GLY A 254 15.15 -6.74 -41.17
N ARG A 255 14.39 -7.83 -41.01
CA ARG A 255 14.69 -9.12 -41.66
C ARG A 255 13.42 -9.83 -42.10
N ASN A 256 12.89 -9.52 -43.27
CA ASN A 256 12.22 -10.41 -44.20
C ASN A 256 11.67 -9.62 -45.40
N GLY A 257 12.59 -9.21 -46.27
CA GLY A 257 12.30 -9.13 -47.67
C GLY A 257 12.45 -10.53 -48.25
N ASP A 258 11.49 -10.91 -49.09
CA ASP A 258 11.47 -12.02 -49.98
C ASP A 258 11.16 -13.44 -49.46
N ARG A 259 10.02 -13.88 -49.97
CA ARG A 259 9.59 -15.18 -50.52
C ARG A 259 8.20 -15.61 -50.03
N ARG A 260 7.17 -15.10 -50.74
CA ARG A 260 5.87 -15.79 -50.77
C ARG A 260 5.92 -16.83 -51.91
N PRO A 261 5.64 -18.12 -51.67
CA PRO A 261 5.39 -19.08 -52.71
C PRO A 261 4.04 -18.82 -53.41
N PRO A 262 3.92 -19.10 -54.73
CA PRO A 262 2.69 -18.81 -55.48
C PRO A 262 1.54 -19.72 -55.05
N ARG A 263 0.35 -19.11 -54.93
CA ARG A 263 -0.91 -19.80 -54.66
C ARG A 263 -1.28 -20.70 -55.85
N LYS A 264 -1.51 -21.98 -55.60
CA LYS A 264 -2.15 -22.89 -56.55
C LYS A 264 -3.61 -22.52 -56.80
N PRO A 265 -4.12 -22.61 -58.03
CA PRO A 265 -5.52 -22.31 -58.33
C PRO A 265 -6.47 -23.37 -57.75
N ARG A 266 -7.57 -22.93 -57.25
CA ARG A 266 -8.66 -23.75 -56.69
C ARG A 266 -9.51 -24.27 -57.82
N THR A 267 -9.47 -25.58 -58.08
CA THR A 267 -10.36 -26.28 -59.00
C THR A 267 -11.79 -26.34 -58.40
N GLU A 268 -12.75 -25.82 -59.15
CA GLU A 268 -14.19 -25.94 -58.90
C GLU A 268 -14.62 -27.41 -59.07
N ALA A 269 -15.23 -27.98 -58.07
CA ALA A 269 -15.94 -29.26 -58.18
C ALA A 269 -17.43 -28.96 -58.44
N LYS A 270 -17.84 -29.44 -59.62
CA LYS A 270 -19.23 -29.49 -60.12
C LYS A 270 -20.15 -30.19 -59.16
N LYS A 271 -21.32 -29.60 -58.95
CA LYS A 271 -22.50 -30.25 -58.44
C LYS A 271 -23.12 -31.06 -59.54
N GLU A 272 -23.30 -32.34 -59.35
CA GLU A 272 -24.28 -33.16 -60.05
C GLU A 272 -25.32 -33.63 -59.03
N GLY A 273 -26.57 -33.41 -59.42
CA GLY A 273 -27.72 -33.81 -58.70
C GLY A 273 -28.10 -35.28 -58.98
N GLY A 274 -28.97 -35.83 -58.18
CA GLY A 274 -29.59 -37.16 -58.34
C GLY A 274 -30.67 -37.37 -57.29
N ASN A 275 -31.89 -37.33 -57.74
CA ASN A 275 -33.10 -37.85 -57.11
C ASN A 275 -32.92 -39.22 -56.47
N GLU A 276 -33.47 -39.45 -55.31
CA GLU A 276 -34.70 -40.27 -55.09
C GLU A 276 -35.06 -40.14 -53.61
#